data_7c77d39cc8ba66349d89459b43141275
#
_entry.id   7c77d39cc8ba66349d89459b43141275
#
_cell.length_a   1.000
_cell.length_b   1.000
_cell.length_c   1.000
_cell.angle_alpha   90.00
_cell.angle_beta   90.00
_cell.angle_gamma   90.00
#
_symmetry.space_group_name_H-M   'P 1'
#
loop_
_entity.id
_entity.type
_entity.pdbx_description
1 polymer ?
#
loop_
_entity_poly.entity_id
_entity_poly.type
_entity_poly.pdbx_seq_one_letter_code
_entity_poly.pdbx_strand_id
1 'polypeptide(L)'
;MTYDGELDIAIGLSARSKVWSNKKLKWSELVSRLGEENKTTETFKEFISASKEDQLKIKDVGGYVGGYLRGGKRSPANVVHRQLMTLDLDFAHKDLWDDFTLQFDNAAVLHGTHKHSDASPRYRLIMPLSREVTADEYVAISRKIAGIIGIDLFDNSTFETNRLMFWPSTPKDMDYYFRVQDGPWIDADEVLNSYADWKDSSLWPTA
;
A
#
# COMPACT_ATOMS: atom_id res chain seq x y z
N MET A 1 -9.94 14.16 -10.50
CA MET A 1 -9.42 14.22 -9.12
C MET A 1 -9.13 15.66 -8.79
N THR A 2 -9.53 16.10 -7.61
CA THR A 2 -9.34 17.50 -7.17
C THR A 2 -7.86 17.80 -6.91
N TYR A 3 -7.14 16.82 -6.38
CA TYR A 3 -5.69 16.89 -6.16
C TYR A 3 -4.99 15.84 -7.01
N ASP A 4 -4.23 16.25 -8.01
CA ASP A 4 -3.57 15.36 -8.97
C ASP A 4 -2.09 15.75 -9.15
N GLY A 5 -1.34 15.65 -8.07
CA GLY A 5 0.11 15.92 -8.07
C GLY A 5 0.93 14.75 -8.60
N GLU A 6 2.21 15.01 -8.85
CA GLU A 6 3.20 14.00 -9.21
C GLU A 6 3.72 13.25 -7.98
N LEU A 7 3.95 11.95 -8.15
CA LEU A 7 4.46 11.02 -7.15
C LEU A 7 5.68 10.29 -7.69
N ASP A 8 6.65 10.04 -6.82
CA ASP A 8 7.74 9.12 -7.10
C ASP A 8 7.34 7.70 -6.69
N ILE A 9 7.50 6.75 -7.62
CA ILE A 9 7.40 5.32 -7.35
C ILE A 9 8.57 4.58 -8.00
N ALA A 10 9.01 3.50 -7.36
CA ALA A 10 9.97 2.57 -7.94
C ALA A 10 9.27 1.29 -8.40
N ILE A 11 9.38 0.95 -9.68
CA ILE A 11 8.67 -0.18 -10.31
C ILE A 11 9.64 -1.33 -10.55
N GLY A 12 9.21 -2.53 -10.16
CA GLY A 12 9.88 -3.80 -10.46
C GLY A 12 8.99 -4.72 -11.29
N LEU A 13 9.58 -5.46 -12.22
CA LEU A 13 8.86 -6.43 -13.05
C LEU A 13 8.50 -7.72 -12.29
N SER A 14 9.13 -7.95 -11.15
CA SER A 14 8.92 -9.10 -10.26
C SER A 14 9.41 -8.75 -8.86
N ALA A 15 8.91 -9.46 -7.85
CA ALA A 15 9.42 -9.39 -6.48
C ALA A 15 10.93 -9.69 -6.39
N ARG A 16 11.46 -10.45 -7.35
CA ARG A 16 12.87 -10.85 -7.45
C ARG A 16 13.70 -9.91 -8.31
N SER A 17 13.15 -8.81 -8.80
CA SER A 17 13.88 -7.82 -9.61
C SER A 17 15.10 -7.29 -8.85
N LYS A 18 16.26 -7.36 -9.49
CA LYS A 18 17.50 -6.80 -8.95
C LYS A 18 17.60 -5.29 -9.14
N VAL A 19 16.89 -4.77 -10.14
CA VAL A 19 16.86 -3.36 -10.50
C VAL A 19 15.41 -2.89 -10.55
N TRP A 20 15.14 -1.77 -9.89
CA TRP A 20 13.85 -1.09 -9.80
C TRP A 20 13.94 0.24 -10.53
N SER A 21 12.97 0.54 -11.36
CA SER A 21 12.92 1.76 -12.16
C SER A 21 12.18 2.85 -11.41
N ASN A 22 12.87 3.91 -10.98
CA ASN A 22 12.21 5.08 -10.42
C ASN A 22 11.45 5.81 -11.53
N LYS A 23 10.19 6.17 -11.24
CA LYS A 23 9.28 6.86 -12.15
C LYS A 23 8.54 7.97 -11.43
N LYS A 24 8.28 9.06 -12.13
CA LYS A 24 7.27 10.04 -11.72
C LYS A 24 5.97 9.78 -12.49
N LEU A 25 4.86 9.82 -11.81
CA LEU A 25 3.53 9.74 -12.39
C LEU A 25 2.54 10.53 -11.56
N LYS A 26 1.44 10.92 -12.17
CA LYS A 26 0.36 11.58 -11.46
C LYS A 26 -0.41 10.61 -10.59
N TRP A 27 -1.01 11.13 -9.52
CA TRP A 27 -1.88 10.34 -8.66
C TRP A 27 -3.01 9.67 -9.47
N SER A 28 -3.64 10.40 -10.40
CA SER A 28 -4.68 9.87 -11.28
C SER A 28 -4.20 8.70 -12.15
N GLU A 29 -2.97 8.74 -12.65
CA GLU A 29 -2.37 7.64 -13.42
C GLU A 29 -2.15 6.40 -12.56
N LEU A 30 -1.68 6.59 -11.32
CA LEU A 30 -1.54 5.48 -10.37
C LEU A 30 -2.89 4.88 -10.02
N VAL A 31 -3.91 5.70 -9.74
CA VAL A 31 -5.28 5.24 -9.44
C VAL A 31 -5.86 4.44 -10.60
N SER A 32 -5.70 4.93 -11.84
CA SER A 32 -6.12 4.20 -13.04
C SER A 32 -5.46 2.83 -13.11
N ARG A 33 -4.14 2.77 -12.91
CA ARG A 33 -3.38 1.52 -12.93
C ARG A 33 -3.76 0.56 -11.80
N LEU A 34 -4.10 1.08 -10.61
CA LEU A 34 -4.59 0.26 -9.50
C LEU A 34 -6.02 -0.24 -9.73
N GLY A 35 -6.81 0.45 -10.57
CA GLY A 35 -8.13 0.00 -11.00
C GLY A 35 -8.11 -1.14 -12.02
N GLU A 36 -6.96 -1.39 -12.65
CA GLU A 36 -6.80 -2.46 -13.65
C GLU A 36 -6.22 -3.70 -12.97
N GLU A 37 -7.01 -4.78 -12.92
CA GLU A 37 -6.57 -6.06 -12.38
C GLU A 37 -5.92 -6.97 -13.42
N ASN A 38 -5.01 -7.81 -12.97
CA ASN A 38 -4.46 -8.91 -13.75
C ASN A 38 -5.19 -10.20 -13.37
N LYS A 39 -6.06 -10.72 -14.25
CA LYS A 39 -6.67 -12.05 -14.06
C LYS A 39 -5.62 -13.13 -14.25
N THR A 40 -5.47 -13.97 -13.25
CA THR A 40 -4.60 -15.14 -13.32
C THR A 40 -5.39 -16.38 -13.82
N THR A 41 -4.73 -17.50 -14.04
CA THR A 41 -5.35 -18.65 -14.73
C THR A 41 -5.94 -19.69 -13.79
N GLU A 42 -5.54 -19.69 -12.52
CA GLU A 42 -6.04 -20.59 -11.48
C GLU A 42 -7.34 -20.08 -10.85
N THR A 43 -8.06 -20.96 -10.19
CA THR A 43 -9.17 -20.62 -9.30
C THR A 43 -8.65 -20.20 -7.92
N PHE A 44 -9.49 -19.51 -7.15
CA PHE A 44 -9.17 -19.16 -5.76
C PHE A 44 -8.83 -20.40 -4.92
N LYS A 45 -9.59 -21.49 -5.10
CA LYS A 45 -9.34 -22.74 -4.39
C LYS A 45 -7.98 -23.34 -4.74
N GLU A 46 -7.62 -23.36 -6.02
CA GLU A 46 -6.30 -23.82 -6.48
C GLU A 46 -5.19 -22.97 -5.90
N PHE A 47 -5.34 -21.64 -5.92
CA PHE A 47 -4.39 -20.69 -5.35
C PHE A 47 -4.18 -20.92 -3.84
N ILE A 48 -5.26 -21.02 -3.05
CA ILE A 48 -5.15 -21.20 -1.59
C ILE A 48 -4.51 -22.55 -1.23
N SER A 49 -4.75 -23.58 -2.06
CA SER A 49 -4.18 -24.92 -1.87
C SER A 49 -2.73 -25.05 -2.33
N ALA A 50 -2.22 -24.09 -3.09
CA ALA A 50 -0.85 -24.10 -3.59
C ALA A 50 0.18 -23.83 -2.47
N SER A 51 1.42 -24.26 -2.69
CA SER A 51 2.52 -23.95 -1.79
C SER A 51 2.74 -22.42 -1.70
N LYS A 52 3.33 -21.94 -0.58
CA LYS A 52 3.65 -20.50 -0.43
C LYS A 52 4.54 -19.98 -1.57
N GLU A 53 5.45 -20.82 -2.08
CA GLU A 53 6.31 -20.47 -3.19
C GLU A 53 5.51 -20.31 -4.50
N ASP A 54 4.58 -21.22 -4.78
CA ASP A 54 3.75 -21.13 -5.98
C ASP A 54 2.74 -19.99 -5.88
N GLN A 55 2.14 -19.76 -4.69
CA GLN A 55 1.32 -18.58 -4.45
C GLN A 55 2.09 -17.27 -4.73
N LEU A 56 3.38 -17.21 -4.36
CA LEU A 56 4.20 -16.05 -4.66
C LEU A 56 4.43 -15.89 -6.16
N LYS A 57 4.72 -16.97 -6.88
CA LYS A 57 4.90 -16.96 -8.34
C LYS A 57 3.64 -16.50 -9.07
N ILE A 58 2.48 -17.03 -8.65
CA ILE A 58 1.16 -16.72 -9.25
C ILE A 58 0.85 -15.22 -9.13
N LYS A 59 0.97 -14.65 -7.94
CA LYS A 59 0.65 -13.24 -7.69
C LYS A 59 1.76 -12.25 -8.10
N ASP A 60 2.92 -12.75 -8.54
CA ASP A 60 4.06 -11.90 -8.94
C ASP A 60 3.88 -11.37 -10.38
N VAL A 61 2.97 -10.44 -10.52
CA VAL A 61 2.72 -9.68 -11.76
C VAL A 61 3.53 -8.37 -11.80
N GLY A 62 4.65 -8.33 -11.06
CA GLY A 62 5.39 -7.12 -10.80
C GLY A 62 4.77 -6.27 -9.69
N GLY A 63 5.39 -5.14 -9.40
CA GLY A 63 4.91 -4.28 -8.34
C GLY A 63 5.70 -2.99 -8.18
N TYR A 64 5.46 -2.29 -7.08
CA TYR A 64 6.08 -0.99 -6.84
C TYR A 64 6.42 -0.78 -5.36
N VAL A 65 7.27 0.19 -5.11
CA VAL A 65 7.52 0.83 -3.81
C VAL A 65 7.11 2.29 -3.94
N GLY A 66 6.31 2.81 -3.03
CA GLY A 66 5.77 4.17 -3.07
C GLY A 66 6.78 5.26 -2.72
N GLY A 67 7.88 5.35 -3.44
CA GLY A 67 8.96 6.31 -3.22
C GLY A 67 10.14 6.09 -4.16
N TYR A 68 11.26 6.74 -3.86
CA TYR A 68 12.48 6.71 -4.67
C TYR A 68 13.54 5.78 -4.07
N LEU A 69 14.11 4.90 -4.88
CA LEU A 69 15.17 3.95 -4.49
C LEU A 69 16.52 4.35 -5.08
N ARG A 70 17.52 4.57 -4.21
CA ARG A 70 18.89 4.87 -4.63
C ARG A 70 19.46 3.74 -5.46
N GLY A 71 19.94 4.07 -6.68
CA GLY A 71 20.49 3.10 -7.61
C GLY A 71 19.53 1.98 -8.02
N GLY A 72 18.21 2.19 -7.86
CA GLY A 72 17.21 1.18 -8.19
C GLY A 72 17.30 -0.09 -7.34
N LYS A 73 17.84 -0.03 -6.13
CA LYS A 73 17.98 -1.19 -5.23
C LYS A 73 16.90 -1.17 -4.16
N ARG A 74 16.07 -2.21 -4.09
CA ARG A 74 15.01 -2.35 -3.09
C ARG A 74 15.56 -2.95 -1.79
N SER A 75 16.02 -2.06 -0.90
CA SER A 75 16.39 -2.40 0.49
C SER A 75 16.12 -1.19 1.39
N PRO A 76 15.97 -1.35 2.71
CA PRO A 76 15.70 -0.23 3.63
C PRO A 76 16.72 0.91 3.47
N ALA A 77 18.02 0.59 3.40
CA ALA A 77 19.11 1.57 3.29
C ALA A 77 19.13 2.35 1.96
N ASN A 78 18.40 1.89 0.95
CA ASN A 78 18.32 2.54 -0.36
C ASN A 78 17.03 3.33 -0.59
N VAL A 79 16.10 3.33 0.34
CA VAL A 79 14.93 4.23 0.29
C VAL A 79 15.41 5.65 0.55
N VAL A 80 15.32 6.52 -0.46
CA VAL A 80 15.70 7.93 -0.35
C VAL A 80 14.57 8.72 0.31
N HIS A 81 13.36 8.51 -0.18
CA HIS A 81 12.13 9.06 0.40
C HIS A 81 10.93 8.19 0.04
N ARG A 82 9.84 8.40 0.78
CA ARG A 82 8.50 7.91 0.47
C ARG A 82 7.59 9.10 0.20
N GLN A 83 6.65 8.95 -0.72
CA GLN A 83 5.62 9.95 -1.01
C GLN A 83 4.24 9.31 -1.12
N LEU A 84 4.18 8.01 -1.01
CA LEU A 84 2.96 7.22 -1.06
C LEU A 84 2.94 6.28 0.13
N MET A 85 1.93 6.40 0.98
CA MET A 85 1.65 5.45 2.04
C MET A 85 0.96 4.22 1.42
N THR A 86 1.47 3.03 1.75
CA THR A 86 0.98 1.77 1.20
C THR A 86 0.92 0.74 2.31
N LEU A 87 -0.27 0.28 2.67
CA LEU A 87 -0.49 -0.57 3.84
C LEU A 87 -1.29 -1.82 3.49
N ASP A 88 -0.79 -3.00 3.87
CA ASP A 88 -1.47 -4.28 3.74
C ASP A 88 -2.37 -4.53 4.98
N LEU A 89 -3.67 -4.75 4.77
CA LEU A 89 -4.66 -5.09 5.78
C LEU A 89 -5.03 -6.57 5.63
N ASP A 90 -4.33 -7.42 6.35
CA ASP A 90 -4.50 -8.88 6.30
C ASP A 90 -5.61 -9.40 7.22
N PHE A 91 -6.10 -8.56 8.15
CA PHE A 91 -7.12 -8.90 9.15
C PHE A 91 -8.34 -7.96 9.07
N ALA A 92 -8.65 -7.48 7.87
CA ALA A 92 -9.72 -6.54 7.63
C ALA A 92 -11.12 -7.17 7.76
N HIS A 93 -12.14 -6.32 7.91
CA HIS A 93 -13.55 -6.69 7.81
C HIS A 93 -14.18 -6.07 6.56
N LYS A 94 -15.36 -6.56 6.17
CA LYS A 94 -16.01 -6.17 4.90
C LYS A 94 -16.41 -4.70 4.84
N ASP A 95 -16.75 -4.11 5.97
CA ASP A 95 -17.28 -2.74 6.07
C ASP A 95 -16.15 -1.70 6.26
N LEU A 96 -14.88 -2.12 6.14
CA LEU A 96 -13.70 -1.27 6.36
C LEU A 96 -13.72 0.03 5.55
N TRP A 97 -14.20 -0.02 4.30
CA TRP A 97 -14.25 1.18 3.46
C TRP A 97 -15.22 2.22 3.99
N ASP A 98 -16.38 1.80 4.47
CA ASP A 98 -17.38 2.68 5.02
C ASP A 98 -16.88 3.31 6.33
N ASP A 99 -16.23 2.52 7.20
CA ASP A 99 -15.60 3.02 8.42
C ASP A 99 -14.45 3.97 8.14
N PHE A 100 -13.64 3.69 7.11
CA PHE A 100 -12.55 4.56 6.68
C PHE A 100 -13.07 5.91 6.20
N THR A 101 -14.10 5.93 5.35
CA THR A 101 -14.65 7.17 4.78
C THR A 101 -15.40 8.04 5.80
N LEU A 102 -15.78 7.48 6.95
CA LEU A 102 -16.32 8.25 8.08
C LEU A 102 -15.22 8.98 8.88
N GLN A 103 -13.98 8.52 8.79
CA GLN A 103 -12.86 9.05 9.57
C GLN A 103 -11.91 9.92 8.74
N PHE A 104 -11.82 9.67 7.43
CA PHE A 104 -10.89 10.32 6.52
C PHE A 104 -11.62 10.90 5.30
N ASP A 105 -11.33 12.13 4.97
CA ASP A 105 -11.74 12.80 3.72
C ASP A 105 -10.59 12.87 2.70
N ASN A 106 -9.46 12.24 3.00
CA ASN A 106 -8.24 12.25 2.19
C ASN A 106 -8.36 11.38 0.95
N ALA A 107 -7.55 11.71 -0.06
CA ALA A 107 -7.36 10.88 -1.24
C ALA A 107 -6.89 9.47 -0.86
N ALA A 108 -7.61 8.45 -1.30
CA ALA A 108 -7.30 7.07 -0.97
C ALA A 108 -7.76 6.09 -2.05
N VAL A 109 -7.05 4.98 -2.16
CA VAL A 109 -7.48 3.77 -2.85
C VAL A 109 -7.47 2.62 -1.87
N LEU A 110 -8.56 1.86 -1.83
CA LEU A 110 -8.62 0.56 -1.17
C LEU A 110 -8.90 -0.51 -2.21
N HIS A 111 -8.01 -1.50 -2.32
CA HIS A 111 -8.22 -2.59 -3.27
C HIS A 111 -7.94 -3.96 -2.66
N GLY A 112 -8.60 -4.99 -3.20
CA GLY A 112 -8.39 -6.38 -2.81
C GLY A 112 -6.97 -6.85 -3.15
N THR A 113 -6.37 -7.66 -2.28
CA THR A 113 -5.16 -8.41 -2.60
C THR A 113 -5.52 -9.72 -3.31
N HIS A 114 -4.56 -10.43 -3.88
CA HIS A 114 -4.81 -11.72 -4.55
C HIS A 114 -5.49 -12.78 -3.64
N LYS A 115 -5.36 -12.63 -2.32
CA LYS A 115 -6.00 -13.49 -1.31
C LYS A 115 -7.35 -12.98 -0.80
N HIS A 116 -7.81 -11.85 -1.32
CA HIS A 116 -9.07 -11.29 -0.88
C HIS A 116 -10.25 -12.21 -1.21
N SER A 117 -11.17 -12.34 -0.25
CA SER A 117 -12.49 -12.94 -0.44
C SER A 117 -13.48 -12.32 0.55
N ASP A 118 -14.78 -12.41 0.28
CA ASP A 118 -15.80 -11.89 1.21
C ASP A 118 -15.75 -12.57 2.59
N ALA A 119 -15.37 -13.85 2.62
CA ALA A 119 -15.22 -14.61 3.86
C ALA A 119 -13.95 -14.27 4.65
N SER A 120 -12.93 -13.74 4.00
CA SER A 120 -11.66 -13.31 4.60
C SER A 120 -11.13 -12.09 3.84
N PRO A 121 -11.68 -10.90 4.15
CA PRO A 121 -11.29 -9.67 3.47
C PRO A 121 -9.81 -9.35 3.70
N ARG A 122 -9.10 -9.08 2.60
CA ARG A 122 -7.70 -8.65 2.61
C ARG A 122 -7.53 -7.52 1.63
N TYR A 123 -7.14 -6.38 2.13
CA TYR A 123 -7.06 -5.15 1.34
C TYR A 123 -5.67 -4.55 1.36
N ARG A 124 -5.49 -3.62 0.46
CA ARG A 124 -4.37 -2.70 0.45
C ARG A 124 -4.88 -1.28 0.41
N LEU A 125 -4.48 -0.48 1.39
CA LEU A 125 -4.78 0.95 1.47
C LEU A 125 -3.60 1.74 0.92
N ILE A 126 -3.89 2.64 -0.02
CA ILE A 126 -2.91 3.50 -0.68
C ILE A 126 -3.36 4.95 -0.50
N MET A 127 -2.50 5.79 0.07
CA MET A 127 -2.78 7.21 0.29
C MET A 127 -1.55 8.06 -0.07
N PRO A 128 -1.70 9.12 -0.88
CA PRO A 128 -0.61 10.01 -1.21
C PRO A 128 -0.29 10.96 -0.04
N LEU A 129 1.00 11.28 0.12
CA LEU A 129 1.49 12.22 1.13
C LEU A 129 1.74 13.59 0.50
N SER A 130 1.45 14.66 1.24
CA SER A 130 1.58 16.05 0.79
C SER A 130 2.99 16.44 0.35
N ARG A 131 4.01 15.72 0.85
CA ARG A 131 5.42 15.88 0.50
C ARG A 131 6.18 14.56 0.54
N GLU A 132 7.39 14.58 0.03
CA GLU A 132 8.38 13.54 0.27
C GLU A 132 8.72 13.48 1.77
N VAL A 133 8.80 12.26 2.31
CA VAL A 133 9.13 12.00 3.72
C VAL A 133 10.30 11.04 3.82
N THR A 134 11.10 11.19 4.87
CA THR A 134 12.19 10.26 5.19
C THR A 134 11.65 8.88 5.61
N ALA A 135 12.54 7.90 5.70
CA ALA A 135 12.19 6.55 6.13
C ALA A 135 11.53 6.54 7.53
N ASP A 136 12.09 7.29 8.48
CA ASP A 136 11.58 7.35 9.86
C ASP A 136 10.25 8.10 9.93
N GLU A 137 10.10 9.23 9.24
CA GLU A 137 8.82 9.94 9.10
C GLU A 137 7.74 9.03 8.51
N TYR A 138 8.09 8.25 7.47
CA TYR A 138 7.14 7.32 6.85
C TYR A 138 6.61 6.30 7.84
N VAL A 139 7.48 5.71 8.65
CA VAL A 139 7.06 4.71 9.65
C VAL A 139 6.17 5.36 10.70
N ALA A 140 6.53 6.53 11.22
CA ALA A 140 5.73 7.26 12.20
C ALA A 140 4.34 7.62 11.65
N ILE A 141 4.28 8.19 10.43
CA ILE A 141 3.02 8.56 9.75
C ILE A 141 2.15 7.32 9.53
N SER A 142 2.71 6.27 8.93
CA SER A 142 1.95 5.06 8.61
C SER A 142 1.38 4.39 9.86
N ARG A 143 2.15 4.32 10.95
CA ARG A 143 1.69 3.76 12.22
C ARG A 143 0.62 4.62 12.88
N LYS A 144 0.72 5.96 12.78
CA LYS A 144 -0.30 6.88 13.30
C LYS A 144 -1.64 6.68 12.59
N ILE A 145 -1.63 6.67 11.26
CA ILE A 145 -2.84 6.43 10.46
C ILE A 145 -3.40 5.03 10.71
N ALA A 146 -2.55 4.00 10.74
CA ALA A 146 -2.99 2.65 11.09
C ALA A 146 -3.57 2.55 12.50
N GLY A 147 -3.02 3.31 13.46
CA GLY A 147 -3.55 3.40 14.83
C GLY A 147 -4.96 3.99 14.89
N ILE A 148 -5.27 4.96 14.03
CA ILE A 148 -6.62 5.57 13.93
C ILE A 148 -7.61 4.56 13.32
N ILE A 149 -7.20 3.85 12.26
CA ILE A 149 -8.04 2.85 11.58
C ILE A 149 -8.26 1.61 12.44
N GLY A 150 -7.24 1.20 13.21
CA GLY A 150 -7.19 -0.02 14.01
C GLY A 150 -5.93 -0.81 13.68
N ILE A 151 -4.88 -0.65 14.49
CA ILE A 151 -3.52 -1.17 14.20
C ILE A 151 -3.52 -2.69 14.00
N ASP A 152 -4.39 -3.43 14.69
CA ASP A 152 -4.50 -4.89 14.61
C ASP A 152 -5.02 -5.41 13.27
N LEU A 153 -5.56 -4.54 12.42
CA LEU A 153 -6.03 -4.91 11.08
C LEU A 153 -4.87 -5.10 10.08
N PHE A 154 -3.67 -4.61 10.43
CA PHE A 154 -2.53 -4.52 9.53
C PHE A 154 -1.51 -5.64 9.74
N ASP A 155 -0.86 -6.07 8.65
CA ASP A 155 0.36 -6.87 8.72
C ASP A 155 1.51 -5.98 9.26
N ASN A 156 2.19 -6.43 10.31
CA ASN A 156 3.29 -5.69 10.93
C ASN A 156 4.43 -5.34 9.95
N SER A 157 4.67 -6.18 8.96
CA SER A 157 5.70 -5.90 7.94
C SER A 157 5.30 -4.80 6.94
N THR A 158 4.04 -4.34 6.98
CA THR A 158 3.56 -3.29 6.07
C THR A 158 4.25 -1.94 6.31
N PHE A 159 4.77 -1.70 7.51
CA PHE A 159 5.47 -0.47 7.87
C PHE A 159 6.92 -0.42 7.39
N GLU A 160 7.44 -1.50 6.79
CA GLU A 160 8.78 -1.51 6.19
C GLU A 160 8.86 -0.51 5.02
N THR A 161 9.86 0.37 5.06
CA THR A 161 10.00 1.47 4.09
C THR A 161 10.21 1.00 2.65
N ASN A 162 10.81 -0.17 2.46
CA ASN A 162 11.04 -0.80 1.16
C ASN A 162 10.00 -1.87 0.80
N ARG A 163 8.85 -1.88 1.49
CA ARG A 163 7.78 -2.85 1.25
C ARG A 163 7.33 -2.84 -0.20
N LEU A 164 7.36 -4.01 -0.82
CA LEU A 164 6.81 -4.26 -2.15
C LEU A 164 5.29 -4.34 -2.09
N MET A 165 4.64 -3.57 -2.95
CA MET A 165 3.23 -3.72 -3.29
C MET A 165 3.10 -4.35 -4.67
N PHE A 166 2.56 -5.57 -4.75
CA PHE A 166 2.25 -6.17 -6.04
C PHE A 166 1.17 -5.37 -6.76
N TRP A 167 1.28 -5.28 -8.10
CA TRP A 167 0.15 -4.79 -8.88
C TRP A 167 -1.08 -5.65 -8.64
N PRO A 168 -2.29 -5.11 -8.80
CA PRO A 168 -3.52 -5.86 -8.59
C PRO A 168 -3.59 -7.11 -9.45
N SER A 169 -3.96 -8.23 -8.84
CA SER A 169 -4.25 -9.47 -9.53
C SER A 169 -5.31 -10.26 -8.76
N THR A 170 -6.11 -11.05 -9.47
CA THR A 170 -7.16 -11.89 -8.90
C THR A 170 -7.21 -13.26 -9.59
N PRO A 171 -7.57 -14.34 -8.88
CA PRO A 171 -7.92 -15.60 -9.49
C PRO A 171 -9.06 -15.45 -10.51
N LYS A 172 -9.12 -16.32 -11.51
CA LYS A 172 -10.09 -16.22 -12.64
C LYS A 172 -11.56 -16.22 -12.22
N ASP A 173 -11.87 -16.80 -11.07
CA ASP A 173 -13.21 -16.97 -10.51
C ASP A 173 -13.56 -15.97 -9.39
N MET A 174 -12.70 -14.99 -9.14
CA MET A 174 -12.92 -13.97 -8.12
C MET A 174 -13.13 -12.59 -8.73
N ASP A 175 -13.98 -11.78 -8.12
CA ASP A 175 -14.16 -10.39 -8.49
C ASP A 175 -13.09 -9.51 -7.84
N TYR A 176 -12.72 -8.44 -8.54
CA TYR A 176 -11.76 -7.48 -8.02
C TYR A 176 -12.46 -6.40 -7.18
N TYR A 177 -12.06 -6.29 -5.93
CA TYR A 177 -12.52 -5.22 -5.06
C TYR A 177 -11.67 -3.96 -5.26
N PHE A 178 -12.33 -2.86 -5.63
CA PHE A 178 -11.67 -1.57 -5.83
C PHE A 178 -12.58 -0.42 -5.36
N ARG A 179 -12.03 0.46 -4.54
CA ARG A 179 -12.68 1.68 -4.06
C ARG A 179 -11.71 2.84 -4.15
N VAL A 180 -12.20 4.02 -4.48
CA VAL A 180 -11.42 5.25 -4.55
C VAL A 180 -12.18 6.39 -3.92
N GLN A 181 -11.49 7.21 -3.14
CA GLN A 181 -11.95 8.48 -2.60
C GLN A 181 -11.07 9.58 -3.15
N ASP A 182 -11.70 10.64 -3.68
CA ASP A 182 -11.01 11.88 -4.02
C ASP A 182 -10.97 12.77 -2.77
N GLY A 183 -9.90 13.55 -2.63
CA GLY A 183 -9.72 14.42 -1.47
C GLY A 183 -8.31 15.00 -1.39
N PRO A 184 -8.02 15.78 -0.35
CA PRO A 184 -6.66 16.27 -0.11
C PRO A 184 -5.70 15.10 0.18
N TRP A 185 -4.44 15.30 -0.13
CA TRP A 185 -3.39 14.36 0.27
C TRP A 185 -3.18 14.42 1.78
N ILE A 186 -2.69 13.34 2.38
CA ILE A 186 -2.34 13.32 3.81
C ILE A 186 -1.28 14.38 4.07
N ASP A 187 -1.57 15.33 4.97
CA ASP A 187 -0.58 16.29 5.42
C ASP A 187 0.41 15.61 6.36
N ALA A 188 1.63 15.38 5.83
CA ALA A 188 2.68 14.69 6.55
C ALA A 188 3.09 15.43 7.84
N ASP A 189 3.14 16.76 7.79
CA ASP A 189 3.55 17.57 8.93
C ASP A 189 2.47 17.62 10.01
N GLU A 190 1.19 17.69 9.63
CA GLU A 190 0.08 17.60 10.57
C GLU A 190 0.09 16.27 11.32
N VAL A 191 0.27 15.15 10.61
CA VAL A 191 0.35 13.82 11.25
C VAL A 191 1.54 13.74 12.20
N LEU A 192 2.72 14.18 11.79
CA LEU A 192 3.90 14.16 12.65
C LEU A 192 3.74 15.07 13.89
N ASN A 193 3.16 16.25 13.72
CA ASN A 193 2.88 17.19 14.81
C ASN A 193 1.81 16.70 15.79
N SER A 194 1.03 15.68 15.42
CA SER A 194 0.04 15.05 16.32
C SER A 194 0.67 14.13 17.37
N TYR A 195 1.96 13.81 17.26
CA TYR A 195 2.72 13.15 18.30
C TYR A 195 3.26 14.17 19.32
N ALA A 196 3.46 13.76 20.57
CA ALA A 196 4.23 14.55 21.53
C ALA A 196 5.69 14.68 21.09
N ASP A 197 6.27 13.58 20.60
CA ASP A 197 7.57 13.51 19.90
C ASP A 197 7.54 12.35 18.92
N TRP A 198 7.41 12.63 17.62
CA TRP A 198 7.36 11.58 16.60
C TRP A 198 8.69 10.83 16.44
N LYS A 199 9.80 11.36 16.92
CA LYS A 199 11.12 10.71 16.89
C LYS A 199 11.27 9.66 17.98
N ASP A 200 10.46 9.72 19.01
CA ASP A 200 10.39 8.68 20.03
C ASP A 200 9.50 7.53 19.54
N SER A 201 10.14 6.47 19.05
CA SER A 201 9.43 5.29 18.52
C SER A 201 8.58 4.54 19.58
N SER A 202 8.80 4.78 20.87
CA SER A 202 7.97 4.22 21.93
C SER A 202 6.56 4.80 21.96
N LEU A 203 6.34 5.95 21.32
CA LEU A 203 5.05 6.62 21.18
C LEU A 203 4.28 6.19 19.92
N TRP A 204 4.88 5.35 19.07
CA TRP A 204 4.23 4.91 17.85
C TRP A 204 3.21 3.81 18.15
N PRO A 205 2.02 3.83 17.53
CA PRO A 205 1.05 2.75 17.66
C PRO A 205 1.67 1.38 17.30
N THR A 206 1.40 0.38 18.13
CA THR A 206 1.84 -1.02 17.95
C THR A 206 0.64 -1.96 18.10
N ALA A 207 0.63 -3.08 17.34
CA ALA A 207 -0.31 -4.17 17.54
C ALA A 207 0.09 -5.01 18.74
#